data_2e69b7357e6dc9f36faee1d8a37bde4c
#
_entry.id   2e69b7357e6dc9f36faee1d8a37bde4c
#
_cell.length_a   1.000
_cell.length_b   1.000
_cell.length_c   1.000
_cell.angle_alpha   90.00
_cell.angle_beta   90.00
_cell.angle_gamma   90.00
#
_symmetry.space_group_name_H-M   'P 1'
#
loop_
_entity.id
_entity.type
_entity.pdbx_description
1 polymer ?
#
loop_
_entity_poly.entity_id
_entity_poly.type
_entity_poly.pdbx_seq_one_letter_code
_entity_poly.pdbx_strand_id
1 'polypeptide(L)'
;MLSATAAGRVAPDDALPRLRALGFGEYAARALRAHFLDAERTGRAGHGLARIAWLETLPGLDPRARPERVVAEDGYERWEGRGTLGYLVLDAIVRAQLADPPVHARVIAASDCFPTGMLGHYARRLAEGGLVCAITATSPPRLAPPGGGPALAGTNPLAIAIPSSDGVPVVADVSMAQANWGDVLIGAARPEDVVPFGGAQAHKAFALAVGLQLLVDALAGPPGSYGAVLLVARPEHDPVPALRGRAAGARLPGDGSDGRART
;
A
#
# COMPACT_ATOMS: atom_id res chain seq x y z
N MET A 1 15.72 19.53 0.46
CA MET A 1 14.84 19.75 -0.72
C MET A 1 15.41 18.93 -1.87
N LEU A 2 14.85 17.75 -2.17
CA LEU A 2 15.22 16.96 -3.34
C LEU A 2 14.45 17.56 -4.52
N SER A 3 15.18 18.11 -5.49
CA SER A 3 14.65 18.61 -6.75
C SER A 3 13.84 17.50 -7.44
N ALA A 4 12.58 17.77 -7.79
CA ALA A 4 11.77 16.91 -8.63
C ALA A 4 12.29 16.96 -10.07
N THR A 5 13.37 16.26 -10.35
CA THR A 5 13.73 15.88 -11.71
C THR A 5 12.72 14.84 -12.13
N ALA A 6 11.96 15.10 -13.20
CA ALA A 6 11.00 14.18 -13.79
C ALA A 6 11.68 12.81 -13.93
N ALA A 7 11.25 11.84 -13.12
CA ALA A 7 11.81 10.49 -13.13
C ALA A 7 11.54 9.91 -14.53
N GLY A 8 12.59 9.60 -15.28
CA GLY A 8 12.50 9.08 -16.63
C GLY A 8 11.60 7.84 -16.68
N ARG A 9 10.80 7.72 -17.75
CA ARG A 9 9.89 6.59 -17.95
C ARG A 9 10.70 5.30 -18.04
N VAL A 10 10.47 4.35 -17.14
CA VAL A 10 11.12 3.03 -17.14
C VAL A 10 10.25 2.07 -17.96
N ALA A 11 10.80 1.43 -18.96
CA ALA A 11 10.07 0.41 -19.72
C ALA A 11 9.88 -0.87 -18.87
N PRO A 12 8.78 -1.61 -19.05
CA PRO A 12 8.52 -2.85 -18.30
C PRO A 12 9.64 -3.89 -18.38
N ASP A 13 10.33 -3.96 -19.53
CA ASP A 13 11.41 -4.92 -19.76
C ASP A 13 12.73 -4.48 -19.08
N ASP A 14 12.92 -3.18 -18.85
CA ASP A 14 14.10 -2.64 -18.15
C ASP A 14 13.99 -2.75 -16.62
N ALA A 15 12.79 -3.01 -16.10
CA ALA A 15 12.53 -2.99 -14.67
C ALA A 15 13.39 -4.01 -13.88
N LEU A 16 13.42 -5.27 -14.32
CA LEU A 16 14.24 -6.30 -13.65
C LEU A 16 15.75 -6.03 -13.75
N PRO A 17 16.31 -5.72 -14.93
CA PRO A 17 17.72 -5.35 -15.03
C PRO A 17 18.12 -4.20 -14.10
N ARG A 18 17.32 -3.13 -14.03
CA ARG A 18 17.61 -1.98 -13.18
C ARG A 18 17.53 -2.32 -11.68
N LEU A 19 16.51 -3.06 -11.26
CA LEU A 19 16.39 -3.51 -9.86
C LEU A 19 17.55 -4.42 -9.45
N ARG A 20 18.02 -5.31 -10.33
CA ARG A 20 19.21 -6.13 -10.09
C ARG A 20 20.47 -5.28 -10.01
N ALA A 21 20.62 -4.26 -10.87
CA ALA A 21 21.74 -3.32 -10.84
C ALA A 21 21.81 -2.54 -9.53
N LEU A 22 20.65 -2.27 -8.87
CA LEU A 22 20.60 -1.72 -7.53
C LEU A 22 21.05 -2.70 -6.43
N GLY A 23 21.29 -3.98 -6.76
CA GLY A 23 21.75 -5.01 -5.84
C GLY A 23 20.63 -5.86 -5.23
N PHE A 24 19.36 -5.71 -5.64
CA PHE A 24 18.29 -6.58 -5.19
C PHE A 24 18.48 -8.00 -5.71
N GLY A 25 18.36 -8.99 -4.80
CA GLY A 25 18.31 -10.39 -5.17
C GLY A 25 17.08 -10.71 -6.03
N GLU A 26 17.11 -11.84 -6.74
CA GLU A 26 16.10 -12.23 -7.74
C GLU A 26 14.66 -12.14 -7.22
N TYR A 27 14.42 -12.67 -6.02
CA TYR A 27 13.07 -12.61 -5.42
C TYR A 27 12.60 -11.18 -5.18
N ALA A 28 13.44 -10.36 -4.53
CA ALA A 28 13.10 -8.97 -4.20
C ALA A 28 12.86 -8.13 -5.47
N ALA A 29 13.71 -8.29 -6.48
CA ALA A 29 13.56 -7.61 -7.76
C ALA A 29 12.24 -7.98 -8.46
N ARG A 30 11.86 -9.27 -8.45
CA ARG A 30 10.58 -9.73 -9.02
C ARG A 30 9.37 -9.21 -8.22
N ALA A 31 9.44 -9.22 -6.89
CA ALA A 31 8.36 -8.71 -6.03
C ALA A 31 8.14 -7.20 -6.28
N LEU A 32 9.20 -6.41 -6.31
CA LEU A 32 9.13 -4.98 -6.63
C LEU A 32 8.56 -4.73 -8.03
N ARG A 33 9.07 -5.45 -9.05
CA ARG A 33 8.54 -5.34 -10.42
C ARG A 33 7.04 -5.67 -10.48
N ALA A 34 6.62 -6.74 -9.81
CA ALA A 34 5.21 -7.15 -9.80
C ALA A 34 4.33 -6.05 -9.21
N HIS A 35 4.75 -5.43 -8.08
CA HIS A 35 4.06 -4.31 -7.46
C HIS A 35 3.95 -3.10 -8.42
N PHE A 36 5.06 -2.69 -9.05
CA PHE A 36 5.08 -1.54 -9.94
C PHE A 36 4.23 -1.76 -11.21
N LEU A 37 4.27 -2.96 -11.78
CA LEU A 37 3.42 -3.31 -12.93
C LEU A 37 1.93 -3.37 -12.56
N ASP A 38 1.60 -3.82 -11.35
CA ASP A 38 0.23 -3.82 -10.88
C ASP A 38 -0.31 -2.40 -10.71
N ALA A 39 0.52 -1.49 -10.19
CA ALA A 39 0.20 -0.07 -10.09
C ALA A 39 -0.05 0.56 -11.47
N GLU A 40 0.80 0.26 -12.48
CA GLU A 40 0.57 0.73 -13.86
C GLU A 40 -0.75 0.21 -14.43
N ARG A 41 -1.03 -1.11 -14.27
CA ARG A 41 -2.27 -1.74 -14.77
C ARG A 41 -3.53 -1.16 -14.13
N THR A 42 -3.44 -0.66 -12.90
CA THR A 42 -4.55 -0.06 -12.18
C THR A 42 -4.63 1.47 -12.33
N GLY A 43 -3.79 2.06 -13.21
CA GLY A 43 -3.77 3.50 -13.47
C GLY A 43 -3.14 4.34 -12.33
N ARG A 44 -2.33 3.71 -11.48
CA ARG A 44 -1.64 4.35 -10.35
C ARG A 44 -0.16 4.60 -10.68
N ALA A 45 0.11 5.31 -11.78
CA ALA A 45 1.46 5.53 -12.31
C ALA A 45 2.44 6.13 -11.28
N GLY A 46 1.95 6.95 -10.33
CA GLY A 46 2.75 7.47 -9.21
C GLY A 46 3.30 6.39 -8.27
N HIS A 47 2.77 5.17 -8.31
CA HIS A 47 3.27 3.98 -7.62
C HIS A 47 3.87 2.94 -8.58
N GLY A 48 3.95 3.27 -9.88
CA GLY A 48 4.38 2.38 -10.95
C GLY A 48 5.88 2.35 -11.19
N LEU A 49 6.25 2.01 -12.42
CA LEU A 49 7.64 1.78 -12.85
C LEU A 49 8.56 2.99 -12.65
N ALA A 50 8.03 4.22 -12.67
CA ALA A 50 8.80 5.42 -12.37
C ALA A 50 9.45 5.41 -10.96
N ARG A 51 8.93 4.57 -10.05
CA ARG A 51 9.53 4.37 -8.72
C ARG A 51 10.92 3.77 -8.77
N ILE A 52 11.29 3.05 -9.81
CA ILE A 52 12.64 2.48 -9.95
C ILE A 52 13.66 3.61 -10.05
N ALA A 53 13.41 4.64 -10.88
CA ALA A 53 14.30 5.78 -10.99
C ALA A 53 14.42 6.56 -9.66
N TRP A 54 13.33 6.62 -8.87
CA TRP A 54 13.38 7.21 -7.54
C TRP A 54 14.18 6.34 -6.55
N LEU A 55 14.05 5.00 -6.59
CA LEU A 55 14.86 4.09 -5.76
C LEU A 55 16.36 4.27 -6.00
N GLU A 56 16.77 4.54 -7.24
CA GLU A 56 18.16 4.80 -7.63
C GLU A 56 18.73 6.06 -6.95
N THR A 57 17.87 6.97 -6.49
CA THR A 57 18.27 8.22 -5.82
C THR A 57 18.16 8.15 -4.30
N LEU A 58 17.68 7.03 -3.73
CA LEU A 58 17.48 6.91 -2.28
C LEU A 58 18.81 6.79 -1.55
N PRO A 59 19.14 7.73 -0.65
CA PRO A 59 20.31 7.57 0.19
C PRO A 59 20.09 6.42 1.19
N GLY A 60 21.11 5.59 1.40
CA GLY A 60 21.06 4.52 2.39
C GLY A 60 20.19 3.32 2.01
N LEU A 61 19.79 3.21 0.73
CA LEU A 61 19.10 2.00 0.25
C LEU A 61 19.98 0.77 0.50
N ASP A 62 19.48 -0.18 1.30
CA ASP A 62 20.10 -1.50 1.46
C ASP A 62 19.26 -2.58 0.77
N PRO A 63 19.64 -3.02 -0.44
CA PRO A 63 18.90 -4.04 -1.16
C PRO A 63 19.03 -5.45 -0.55
N ARG A 64 19.93 -5.62 0.42
CA ARG A 64 20.16 -6.90 1.12
C ARG A 64 19.43 -6.97 2.45
N ALA A 65 18.92 -5.86 2.97
CA ALA A 65 18.14 -5.83 4.20
C ALA A 65 16.95 -6.81 4.10
N ARG A 66 16.59 -7.41 5.24
CA ARG A 66 15.46 -8.36 5.32
C ARG A 66 14.61 -8.01 6.54
N PRO A 67 13.29 -8.03 6.40
CA PRO A 67 12.41 -7.84 7.54
C PRO A 67 12.45 -9.07 8.43
N GLU A 68 12.19 -8.88 9.71
CA GLU A 68 12.14 -9.95 10.69
C GLU A 68 10.80 -9.96 11.44
N ARG A 69 10.21 -11.15 11.60
CA ARG A 69 9.08 -11.37 12.48
C ARG A 69 9.59 -11.63 13.90
N VAL A 70 9.46 -10.61 14.77
CA VAL A 70 10.00 -10.61 16.13
C VAL A 70 9.01 -11.13 17.18
N VAL A 71 7.70 -11.08 16.88
CA VAL A 71 6.64 -11.71 17.68
C VAL A 71 5.75 -12.53 16.75
N ALA A 72 5.41 -13.74 17.15
CA ALA A 72 4.49 -14.63 16.45
C ALA A 72 3.63 -15.34 17.49
N GLU A 73 2.52 -14.71 17.86
CA GLU A 73 1.52 -15.24 18.81
C GLU A 73 0.20 -15.48 18.08
N ASP A 74 -0.65 -16.31 18.65
CA ASP A 74 -1.99 -16.48 18.12
C ASP A 74 -2.75 -15.14 18.21
N GLY A 75 -3.25 -14.69 17.06
CA GLY A 75 -3.95 -13.41 16.92
C GLY A 75 -3.07 -12.16 16.81
N TYR A 76 -1.75 -12.23 17.02
CA TYR A 76 -0.86 -11.07 16.92
C TYR A 76 0.52 -11.40 16.37
N GLU A 77 1.01 -10.57 15.45
CA GLU A 77 2.40 -10.61 14.97
C GLU A 77 3.02 -9.21 15.02
N ARG A 78 4.32 -9.16 15.31
CA ARG A 78 5.13 -7.97 15.15
C ARG A 78 6.30 -8.22 14.20
N TRP A 79 6.48 -7.28 13.28
CA TRP A 79 7.54 -7.30 12.29
C TRP A 79 8.40 -6.04 12.40
N GLU A 80 9.70 -6.17 12.13
CA GLU A 80 10.65 -5.06 12.01
C GLU A 80 11.22 -5.05 10.60
N GLY A 81 11.17 -3.88 9.94
CA GLY A 81 11.69 -3.71 8.57
C GLY A 81 13.20 -3.79 8.48
N ARG A 82 13.92 -3.32 9.50
CA ARG A 82 15.39 -3.35 9.57
C ARG A 82 16.08 -2.77 8.34
N GLY A 83 15.62 -1.60 7.88
CA GLY A 83 16.12 -0.95 6.67
C GLY A 83 15.62 -1.55 5.36
N THR A 84 14.76 -2.57 5.42
CA THR A 84 14.10 -3.14 4.24
C THR A 84 13.05 -2.17 3.71
N LEU A 85 12.97 -2.00 2.39
CA LEU A 85 11.88 -1.24 1.80
C LEU A 85 10.52 -1.79 2.24
N GLY A 86 9.60 -0.92 2.64
CA GLY A 86 8.25 -1.30 3.06
C GLY A 86 7.49 -2.15 2.03
N TYR A 87 7.79 -2.00 0.73
CA TYR A 87 7.31 -2.93 -0.32
C TYR A 87 7.62 -4.39 0.01
N LEU A 88 8.84 -4.67 0.43
CA LEU A 88 9.30 -6.04 0.71
C LEU A 88 8.90 -6.50 2.11
N VAL A 89 8.73 -5.59 3.06
CA VAL A 89 8.17 -5.89 4.38
C VAL A 89 6.74 -6.41 4.23
N LEU A 90 5.89 -5.66 3.53
CA LEU A 90 4.50 -6.07 3.29
C LEU A 90 4.41 -7.34 2.44
N ASP A 91 5.28 -7.51 1.45
CA ASP A 91 5.34 -8.76 0.68
C ASP A 91 5.68 -9.97 1.57
N ALA A 92 6.64 -9.82 2.49
CA ALA A 92 7.01 -10.89 3.44
C ALA A 92 5.84 -11.22 4.38
N ILE A 93 5.14 -10.22 4.90
CA ILE A 93 3.95 -10.40 5.74
C ILE A 93 2.86 -11.14 4.97
N VAL A 94 2.50 -10.70 3.77
CA VAL A 94 1.47 -11.34 2.93
C VAL A 94 1.80 -12.80 2.67
N ARG A 95 3.05 -13.13 2.33
CA ARG A 95 3.47 -14.53 2.13
C ARG A 95 3.35 -15.35 3.41
N ALA A 96 3.72 -14.78 4.55
CA ALA A 96 3.59 -15.48 5.82
C ALA A 96 2.11 -15.78 6.14
N GLN A 97 1.19 -14.82 5.93
CA GLN A 97 -0.23 -15.01 6.18
C GLN A 97 -0.88 -16.00 5.21
N LEU A 98 -0.41 -16.07 3.96
CA LEU A 98 -0.90 -17.05 2.98
C LEU A 98 -0.36 -18.47 3.26
N ALA A 99 0.86 -18.59 3.80
CA ALA A 99 1.45 -19.88 4.17
C ALA A 99 0.89 -20.43 5.49
N ASP A 100 0.61 -19.56 6.44
CA ASP A 100 0.06 -19.87 7.76
C ASP A 100 -1.08 -18.87 8.10
N PRO A 101 -2.27 -19.07 7.52
CA PRO A 101 -3.39 -18.16 7.75
C PRO A 101 -3.93 -18.28 9.18
N PRO A 102 -4.45 -17.18 9.77
CA PRO A 102 -5.02 -17.18 11.12
C PRO A 102 -6.18 -18.17 11.23
N VAL A 103 -6.40 -18.72 12.42
CA VAL A 103 -7.59 -19.55 12.68
C VAL A 103 -8.88 -18.73 12.53
N HIS A 104 -8.92 -17.52 13.10
CA HIS A 104 -10.01 -16.56 12.96
C HIS A 104 -9.51 -15.22 12.42
N ALA A 105 -8.71 -14.50 13.21
CA ALA A 105 -8.17 -13.21 12.85
C ALA A 105 -6.79 -12.99 13.47
N ARG A 106 -5.97 -12.16 12.83
CA ARG A 106 -4.65 -11.76 13.29
C ARG A 106 -4.44 -10.27 13.04
N VAL A 107 -3.96 -9.57 14.06
CA VAL A 107 -3.45 -8.19 13.93
C VAL A 107 -1.94 -8.27 13.72
N ILE A 108 -1.43 -7.57 12.73
CA ILE A 108 -0.02 -7.53 12.41
C ILE A 108 0.45 -6.08 12.45
N ALA A 109 1.47 -5.78 13.26
CA ALA A 109 2.12 -4.49 13.33
C ALA A 109 3.55 -4.57 12.76
N ALA A 110 3.90 -3.64 11.86
CA ALA A 110 5.23 -3.58 11.26
C ALA A 110 5.84 -2.20 11.46
N SER A 111 7.02 -2.13 12.05
CA SER A 111 7.84 -0.91 12.15
C SER A 111 8.87 -0.85 11.02
N ASP A 112 9.43 0.36 10.78
CA ASP A 112 10.40 0.59 9.70
C ASP A 112 9.90 0.03 8.35
N CYS A 113 8.68 0.46 7.98
CA CYS A 113 7.93 -0.07 6.83
C CYS A 113 7.58 1.04 5.84
N PHE A 114 8.61 1.67 5.24
CA PHE A 114 8.43 2.74 4.24
C PHE A 114 9.50 2.60 3.12
N PRO A 115 9.15 2.91 1.88
CA PRO A 115 7.80 3.16 1.34
C PRO A 115 7.03 1.86 1.08
N THR A 116 5.70 1.92 1.19
CA THR A 116 4.83 0.74 1.00
C THR A 116 4.18 0.66 -0.39
N GLY A 117 4.12 1.79 -1.11
CA GLY A 117 3.48 1.86 -2.42
C GLY A 117 1.95 1.75 -2.36
N MET A 118 1.36 1.01 -3.29
CA MET A 118 -0.08 0.79 -3.42
C MET A 118 -0.51 -0.37 -2.50
N LEU A 119 -1.27 -0.08 -1.44
CA LEU A 119 -1.69 -1.11 -0.48
C LEU A 119 -2.66 -2.13 -1.08
N GLY A 120 -3.45 -1.73 -2.06
CA GLY A 120 -4.36 -2.60 -2.79
C GLY A 120 -3.67 -3.80 -3.45
N HIS A 121 -2.39 -3.71 -3.80
CA HIS A 121 -1.59 -4.83 -4.30
C HIS A 121 -1.51 -5.99 -3.29
N TYR A 122 -1.22 -5.67 -2.05
CA TYR A 122 -1.09 -6.65 -0.96
C TYR A 122 -2.46 -7.16 -0.53
N ALA A 123 -3.42 -6.25 -0.39
CA ALA A 123 -4.78 -6.57 -0.01
C ALA A 123 -5.45 -7.53 -1.01
N ARG A 124 -5.27 -7.30 -2.31
CA ARG A 124 -5.75 -8.19 -3.37
C ARG A 124 -5.18 -9.60 -3.23
N ARG A 125 -3.88 -9.74 -3.01
CA ARG A 125 -3.21 -11.04 -2.86
C ARG A 125 -3.75 -11.83 -1.66
N LEU A 126 -4.00 -11.16 -0.52
CA LEU A 126 -4.62 -11.80 0.64
C LEU A 126 -6.04 -12.26 0.31
N ALA A 127 -6.83 -11.43 -0.38
CA ALA A 127 -8.20 -11.78 -0.76
C ALA A 127 -8.27 -12.88 -1.83
N GLU A 128 -7.36 -12.90 -2.81
CA GLU A 128 -7.20 -14.01 -3.76
C GLU A 128 -6.81 -15.32 -3.05
N GLY A 129 -6.12 -15.24 -1.90
CA GLY A 129 -5.85 -16.36 -1.00
C GLY A 129 -6.99 -16.69 -0.02
N GLY A 130 -8.18 -16.09 -0.19
CA GLY A 130 -9.36 -16.39 0.61
C GLY A 130 -9.44 -15.67 1.96
N LEU A 131 -8.64 -14.63 2.19
CA LEU A 131 -8.58 -13.89 3.45
C LEU A 131 -9.21 -12.50 3.32
N VAL A 132 -10.02 -12.09 4.29
CA VAL A 132 -10.42 -10.69 4.48
C VAL A 132 -9.24 -9.92 5.05
N CYS A 133 -9.02 -8.70 4.59
CA CYS A 133 -8.00 -7.85 5.20
C CYS A 133 -8.34 -6.37 5.19
N ALA A 134 -7.76 -5.65 6.16
CA ALA A 134 -7.64 -4.20 6.18
C ALA A 134 -6.16 -3.86 6.42
N ILE A 135 -5.60 -2.95 5.62
CA ILE A 135 -4.19 -2.57 5.67
C ILE A 135 -4.10 -1.05 5.70
N THR A 136 -3.36 -0.50 6.65
CA THR A 136 -2.97 0.92 6.65
C THR A 136 -1.47 1.06 6.88
N ALA A 137 -0.91 2.16 6.41
CA ALA A 137 0.50 2.48 6.60
C ALA A 137 0.71 3.99 6.75
N THR A 138 1.78 4.37 7.45
CA THR A 138 2.16 5.77 7.60
C THR A 138 3.25 6.17 6.61
N SER A 139 3.32 7.46 6.35
CA SER A 139 4.31 8.09 5.47
C SER A 139 4.72 9.46 6.04
N PRO A 140 5.78 10.10 5.52
CA PRO A 140 6.16 11.44 5.95
C PRO A 140 4.98 12.42 6.00
N PRO A 141 4.88 13.26 7.05
CA PRO A 141 3.76 14.18 7.22
C PRO A 141 3.70 15.18 6.06
N ARG A 142 2.56 15.20 5.37
CA ARG A 142 2.28 16.07 4.22
C ARG A 142 0.89 16.69 4.27
N LEU A 143 -0.03 16.12 5.06
CA LEU A 143 -1.38 16.63 5.19
C LEU A 143 -1.48 17.58 6.37
N ALA A 144 -1.81 18.84 6.04
CA ALA A 144 -2.19 19.86 7.00
C ALA A 144 -3.73 19.83 7.24
N PRO A 145 -4.21 20.35 8.40
CA PRO A 145 -5.63 20.52 8.62
C PRO A 145 -6.25 21.44 7.57
N PRO A 146 -7.52 21.18 7.16
CA PRO A 146 -8.26 22.15 6.36
C PRO A 146 -8.33 23.50 7.06
N GLY A 147 -8.00 24.56 6.34
CA GLY A 147 -7.89 25.91 6.91
C GLY A 147 -6.45 26.31 7.24
N GLY A 148 -5.48 25.41 7.10
CA GLY A 148 -4.05 25.72 7.24
C GLY A 148 -3.44 25.20 8.55
N GLY A 149 -2.12 25.30 8.65
CA GLY A 149 -1.33 24.83 9.78
C GLY A 149 -0.21 23.88 9.36
N PRO A 150 0.54 23.31 10.31
CA PRO A 150 1.59 22.34 10.01
C PRO A 150 1.01 21.02 9.51
N ALA A 151 1.76 20.31 8.66
CA ALA A 151 1.42 18.95 8.28
C ALA A 151 1.56 18.03 9.50
N LEU A 152 0.48 17.31 9.85
CA LEU A 152 0.41 16.46 11.05
C LEU A 152 0.35 14.97 10.72
N ALA A 153 -0.05 14.61 9.50
CA ALA A 153 -0.16 13.22 9.08
C ALA A 153 0.42 13.01 7.68
N GLY A 154 0.80 11.78 7.37
CA GLY A 154 1.05 11.36 6.02
C GLY A 154 -0.24 11.24 5.20
N THR A 155 -0.12 10.81 3.94
CA THR A 155 -1.29 10.50 3.10
C THR A 155 -2.03 9.23 3.54
N ASN A 156 -1.47 8.51 4.46
CA ASN A 156 -1.94 7.36 5.25
C ASN A 156 -3.09 6.59 4.57
N PRO A 157 -2.77 5.72 3.59
CA PRO A 157 -3.78 4.98 2.85
C PRO A 157 -4.47 3.92 3.71
N LEU A 158 -5.69 3.56 3.33
CA LEU A 158 -6.42 2.41 3.85
C LEU A 158 -6.84 1.53 2.67
N ALA A 159 -6.42 0.26 2.70
CA ALA A 159 -6.89 -0.75 1.77
C ALA A 159 -7.73 -1.80 2.51
N ILE A 160 -8.90 -2.14 1.97
CA ILE A 160 -9.76 -3.21 2.47
C ILE A 160 -10.02 -4.16 1.31
N ALA A 161 -9.83 -5.46 1.52
CA ALA A 161 -10.15 -6.45 0.52
C ALA A 161 -10.98 -7.59 1.10
N ILE A 162 -11.99 -7.98 0.32
CA ILE A 162 -12.93 -9.05 0.64
C ILE A 162 -12.84 -10.10 -0.47
N PRO A 163 -12.53 -11.37 -0.14
CA PRO A 163 -12.54 -12.46 -1.10
C PRO A 163 -13.94 -12.72 -1.63
N SER A 164 -14.02 -13.39 -2.78
CA SER A 164 -15.30 -13.82 -3.36
C SER A 164 -15.20 -15.19 -3.98
N SER A 165 -16.26 -15.96 -3.83
CA SER A 165 -16.44 -17.27 -4.48
C SER A 165 -16.57 -17.19 -6.00
N ASP A 166 -16.85 -16.01 -6.56
CA ASP A 166 -16.82 -15.76 -8.00
C ASP A 166 -15.40 -15.55 -8.55
N GLY A 167 -14.37 -15.60 -7.68
CA GLY A 167 -12.96 -15.48 -8.02
C GLY A 167 -12.46 -14.05 -8.17
N VAL A 168 -13.32 -13.03 -8.04
CA VAL A 168 -12.93 -11.62 -8.18
C VAL A 168 -13.18 -10.87 -6.87
N PRO A 169 -12.14 -10.60 -6.06
CA PRO A 169 -12.31 -9.90 -4.79
C PRO A 169 -12.72 -8.44 -4.99
N VAL A 170 -13.44 -7.88 -4.02
CA VAL A 170 -13.62 -6.44 -3.92
C VAL A 170 -12.43 -5.85 -3.19
N VAL A 171 -11.78 -4.82 -3.78
CA VAL A 171 -10.59 -4.17 -3.20
C VAL A 171 -10.78 -2.66 -3.21
N ALA A 172 -11.03 -2.10 -2.04
CA ALA A 172 -11.05 -0.65 -1.83
C ALA A 172 -9.65 -0.20 -1.37
N ASP A 173 -8.99 0.66 -2.11
CA ASP A 173 -7.67 1.22 -1.78
C ASP A 173 -7.72 2.74 -1.95
N VAL A 174 -7.68 3.47 -0.84
CA VAL A 174 -7.91 4.91 -0.77
C VAL A 174 -6.79 5.59 0.00
N SER A 175 -6.14 6.59 -0.61
CA SER A 175 -5.30 7.55 0.10
C SER A 175 -6.17 8.62 0.76
N MET A 176 -5.76 9.15 1.91
CA MET A 176 -6.45 10.28 2.55
C MET A 176 -6.13 11.62 1.88
N ALA A 177 -5.32 11.63 0.84
CA ALA A 177 -4.97 12.81 0.04
C ALA A 177 -5.64 12.80 -1.33
N GLN A 178 -5.89 14.00 -1.88
CA GLN A 178 -6.38 14.20 -3.24
C GLN A 178 -5.35 13.74 -4.29
N ALA A 179 -4.08 14.04 -4.06
CA ALA A 179 -2.94 13.53 -4.81
C ALA A 179 -1.92 12.91 -3.87
N ASN A 180 -1.19 11.89 -4.32
CA ASN A 180 -0.11 11.31 -3.54
C ASN A 180 1.26 11.87 -3.98
N TRP A 181 2.29 11.68 -3.13
CA TRP A 181 3.62 12.19 -3.45
C TRP A 181 4.25 11.51 -4.68
N GLY A 182 3.80 10.31 -5.03
CA GLY A 182 4.20 9.65 -6.25
C GLY A 182 3.75 10.36 -7.49
N ASP A 183 2.53 10.90 -7.47
CA ASP A 183 1.99 11.70 -8.58
C ASP A 183 2.79 12.99 -8.74
N VAL A 184 3.24 13.60 -7.63
CA VAL A 184 4.14 14.77 -7.66
C VAL A 184 5.49 14.40 -8.28
N LEU A 185 6.08 13.27 -7.91
CA LEU A 185 7.38 12.83 -8.44
C LEU A 185 7.39 12.57 -9.95
N ILE A 186 6.26 12.17 -10.51
CA ILE A 186 6.10 11.95 -11.96
C ILE A 186 5.54 13.15 -12.71
N GLY A 187 5.31 14.28 -12.01
CA GLY A 187 4.75 15.50 -12.59
C GLY A 187 3.25 15.45 -12.93
N ALA A 188 2.54 14.43 -12.41
CA ALA A 188 1.07 14.30 -12.60
C ALA A 188 0.27 15.16 -11.60
N ALA A 189 0.90 15.65 -10.54
CA ALA A 189 0.33 16.56 -9.56
C ALA A 189 1.40 17.53 -9.07
N ARG A 190 0.97 18.62 -8.43
CA ARG A 190 1.85 19.60 -7.78
C ARG A 190 1.92 19.31 -6.27
N PRO A 191 2.96 19.77 -5.55
CA PRO A 191 3.04 19.62 -4.09
C PRO A 191 1.81 20.18 -3.35
N GLU A 192 1.26 21.27 -3.82
CA GLU A 192 0.06 21.92 -3.25
C GLU A 192 -1.24 21.12 -3.47
N ASP A 193 -1.25 20.14 -4.36
CA ASP A 193 -2.39 19.25 -4.59
C ASP A 193 -2.43 18.09 -3.56
N VAL A 194 -1.38 17.96 -2.74
CA VAL A 194 -1.31 16.96 -1.64
C VAL A 194 -2.05 17.51 -0.42
N VAL A 195 -3.36 17.56 -0.52
CA VAL A 195 -4.29 18.02 0.52
C VAL A 195 -5.29 16.92 0.84
N PRO A 196 -5.96 16.94 2.00
CA PRO A 196 -7.01 15.97 2.29
C PRO A 196 -8.11 15.99 1.22
N PHE A 197 -8.53 14.81 0.73
CA PHE A 197 -9.57 14.74 -0.29
C PHE A 197 -10.94 15.17 0.26
N GLY A 198 -11.91 15.45 -0.64
CA GLY A 198 -13.30 15.70 -0.27
C GLY A 198 -13.74 17.16 -0.33
N GLY A 199 -12.92 18.10 -0.78
CA GLY A 199 -13.29 19.51 -0.95
C GLY A 199 -13.85 20.10 0.35
N ALA A 200 -15.13 20.53 0.38
CA ALA A 200 -15.78 21.05 1.60
C ALA A 200 -15.85 20.04 2.75
N GLN A 201 -15.70 18.75 2.48
CA GLN A 201 -15.68 17.66 3.47
C GLN A 201 -14.26 17.16 3.80
N ALA A 202 -13.22 17.87 3.39
CA ALA A 202 -11.80 17.49 3.56
C ALA A 202 -11.43 17.22 5.04
N HIS A 203 -12.14 17.83 6.00
CA HIS A 203 -11.97 17.55 7.43
C HIS A 203 -12.20 16.08 7.80
N LYS A 204 -13.04 15.34 7.05
CA LYS A 204 -13.28 13.91 7.28
C LYS A 204 -12.07 13.06 6.87
N ALA A 205 -11.51 13.34 5.69
CA ALA A 205 -10.28 12.67 5.24
C ALA A 205 -9.09 13.00 6.15
N PHE A 206 -8.98 14.26 6.60
CA PHE A 206 -7.93 14.65 7.55
C PHE A 206 -8.08 13.93 8.89
N ALA A 207 -9.30 13.84 9.44
CA ALA A 207 -9.57 13.11 10.68
C ALA A 207 -9.18 11.62 10.55
N LEU A 208 -9.50 10.97 9.42
CA LEU A 208 -9.05 9.61 9.14
C LEU A 208 -7.52 9.51 9.03
N ALA A 209 -6.88 10.43 8.32
CA ALA A 209 -5.41 10.45 8.20
C ALA A 209 -4.72 10.52 9.56
N VAL A 210 -5.21 11.39 10.47
CA VAL A 210 -4.68 11.52 11.84
C VAL A 210 -4.99 10.25 12.65
N GLY A 211 -6.21 9.73 12.59
CA GLY A 211 -6.59 8.50 13.30
C GLY A 211 -5.72 7.31 12.87
N LEU A 212 -5.50 7.12 11.57
CA LEU A 212 -4.63 6.06 11.03
C LEU A 212 -3.17 6.28 11.42
N GLN A 213 -2.68 7.54 11.44
CA GLN A 213 -1.34 7.87 11.93
C GLN A 213 -1.16 7.38 13.37
N LEU A 214 -2.06 7.81 14.26
CA LEU A 214 -1.97 7.47 15.68
C LEU A 214 -2.15 5.97 15.95
N LEU A 215 -3.01 5.30 15.17
CA LEU A 215 -3.18 3.85 15.25
C LEU A 215 -1.87 3.11 14.94
N VAL A 216 -1.20 3.50 13.84
CA VAL A 216 0.07 2.88 13.45
C VAL A 216 1.16 3.23 14.45
N ASP A 217 1.29 4.48 14.87
CA ASP A 217 2.30 4.91 15.85
C ASP A 217 2.14 4.18 17.19
N ALA A 218 0.89 3.94 17.62
CA ALA A 218 0.61 3.23 18.86
C ALA A 218 0.95 1.72 18.82
N LEU A 219 0.80 1.08 17.66
CA LEU A 219 0.96 -0.37 17.53
C LEU A 219 2.31 -0.80 16.93
N ALA A 220 2.85 -0.01 15.99
CA ALA A 220 4.02 -0.39 15.20
C ALA A 220 5.34 0.27 15.63
N GLY A 221 5.31 1.24 16.52
CA GLY A 221 6.54 1.84 17.05
C GLY A 221 6.51 3.35 17.14
N PRO A 222 7.64 3.97 17.53
CA PRO A 222 7.67 5.39 17.83
C PRO A 222 7.38 6.25 16.59
N PRO A 223 6.82 7.47 16.81
CA PRO A 223 6.60 8.42 15.72
C PRO A 223 7.87 8.65 14.89
N GLY A 224 7.71 8.65 13.56
CA GLY A 224 8.82 8.85 12.61
C GLY A 224 9.52 7.57 12.14
N SER A 225 9.21 6.41 12.70
CA SER A 225 9.72 5.13 12.18
C SER A 225 8.93 4.59 10.99
N TYR A 226 7.85 5.22 10.60
CA TYR A 226 6.87 4.81 9.62
C TYR A 226 6.55 3.31 9.68
N GLY A 227 5.30 2.98 9.91
CA GLY A 227 4.85 1.62 10.12
C GLY A 227 3.66 1.25 9.25
N ALA A 228 3.24 0.00 9.43
CA ALA A 228 2.00 -0.51 8.88
C ALA A 228 1.26 -1.35 9.92
N VAL A 229 -0.07 -1.36 9.83
CA VAL A 229 -0.94 -2.24 10.61
C VAL A 229 -1.86 -2.98 9.65
N LEU A 230 -1.94 -4.30 9.83
CA LEU A 230 -2.83 -5.16 9.06
C LEU A 230 -3.77 -5.89 10.02
N LEU A 231 -5.02 -5.99 9.64
CA LEU A 231 -5.97 -7.00 10.12
C LEU A 231 -6.14 -8.03 9.02
N VAL A 232 -5.92 -9.30 9.31
CA VAL A 232 -6.14 -10.42 8.40
C VAL A 232 -7.06 -11.42 9.08
N ALA A 233 -8.12 -11.87 8.39
CA ALA A 233 -9.11 -12.75 8.98
C ALA A 233 -9.66 -13.77 7.96
N ARG A 234 -10.14 -14.91 8.47
CA ARG A 234 -10.96 -15.83 7.67
C ARG A 234 -12.37 -15.29 7.58
N PRO A 235 -12.98 -15.24 6.38
CA PRO A 235 -14.38 -14.86 6.25
C PRO A 235 -15.30 -15.96 6.80
N GLU A 236 -16.36 -15.57 7.48
CA GLU A 236 -17.47 -16.49 7.85
C GLU A 236 -18.50 -16.59 6.71
N HIS A 237 -18.64 -15.52 5.91
CA HIS A 237 -19.60 -15.41 4.83
C HIS A 237 -18.97 -14.70 3.62
N ASP A 238 -19.50 -14.97 2.42
CA ASP A 238 -19.16 -14.25 1.21
C ASP A 238 -20.27 -13.25 0.83
N PRO A 239 -20.10 -11.95 1.10
CA PRO A 239 -21.10 -10.93 0.78
C PRO A 239 -21.00 -10.41 -0.67
N VAL A 240 -19.92 -10.74 -1.40
CA VAL A 240 -19.59 -10.11 -2.67
C VAL A 240 -20.57 -10.47 -3.79
N PRO A 241 -20.99 -11.74 -4.02
CA PRO A 241 -21.95 -12.08 -5.05
C PRO A 241 -23.29 -11.33 -4.89
N ALA A 242 -23.79 -11.20 -3.66
CA ALA A 242 -25.01 -10.46 -3.40
C ALA A 242 -24.85 -8.95 -3.68
N LEU A 243 -23.67 -8.38 -3.37
CA LEU A 243 -23.34 -6.99 -3.72
C LEU A 243 -23.31 -6.81 -5.26
N ARG A 244 -22.63 -7.71 -5.99
CA ARG A 244 -22.56 -7.67 -7.44
C ARG A 244 -23.93 -7.77 -8.10
N GLY A 245 -24.81 -8.64 -7.58
CA GLY A 245 -26.18 -8.73 -8.05
C GLY A 245 -26.95 -7.41 -7.90
N ARG A 246 -26.79 -6.72 -6.77
CA ARG A 246 -27.41 -5.39 -6.57
C ARG A 246 -26.77 -4.28 -7.39
N ALA A 247 -25.49 -4.40 -7.70
CA ALA A 247 -24.75 -3.42 -8.51
C ALA A 247 -25.22 -3.39 -9.99
N ALA A 248 -25.92 -4.43 -10.46
CA ALA A 248 -26.52 -4.50 -11.79
C ALA A 248 -25.53 -4.11 -12.92
N GLY A 249 -24.27 -4.58 -12.82
CA GLY A 249 -23.22 -4.28 -13.78
C GLY A 249 -22.44 -2.98 -13.50
N ALA A 250 -22.79 -2.23 -12.47
CA ALA A 250 -21.96 -1.08 -12.06
C ALA A 250 -20.58 -1.57 -11.57
N ARG A 251 -19.54 -0.78 -11.86
CA ARG A 251 -18.18 -1.06 -11.47
C ARG A 251 -18.02 -1.00 -9.95
N LEU A 252 -17.44 -2.04 -9.36
CA LEU A 252 -17.10 -2.10 -7.94
C LEU A 252 -15.62 -1.75 -7.71
N PRO A 253 -15.24 -1.34 -6.49
CA PRO A 253 -13.85 -1.12 -6.13
C PRO A 253 -12.98 -2.36 -6.40
N GLY A 254 -11.87 -2.17 -7.12
CA GLY A 254 -10.95 -3.25 -7.48
C GLY A 254 -11.25 -3.92 -8.83
N ASP A 255 -12.37 -3.63 -9.47
CA ASP A 255 -12.61 -4.04 -10.86
C ASP A 255 -11.59 -3.35 -11.79
N GLY A 256 -11.01 -4.08 -12.75
CA GLY A 256 -9.99 -3.57 -13.66
C GLY A 256 -10.45 -2.33 -14.45
N SER A 257 -9.50 -1.52 -14.93
CA SER A 257 -9.76 -0.30 -15.71
C SER A 257 -10.48 -0.57 -17.05
N ASP A 258 -10.46 -1.78 -17.53
CA ASP A 258 -10.96 -2.26 -18.82
C ASP A 258 -12.47 -2.61 -18.84
N GLY A 259 -13.18 -2.37 -17.74
CA GLY A 259 -14.66 -2.55 -17.70
C GLY A 259 -15.14 -3.98 -17.99
N ARG A 260 -14.24 -4.96 -18.08
CA ARG A 260 -14.60 -6.37 -18.27
C ARG A 260 -14.67 -7.06 -16.93
N ALA A 261 -15.89 -7.27 -16.40
CA ALA A 261 -16.13 -8.44 -15.58
C ALA A 261 -15.56 -9.63 -16.37
N ARG A 262 -14.60 -10.36 -15.81
CA ARG A 262 -14.14 -11.60 -16.43
C ARG A 262 -15.33 -12.56 -16.41
N THR A 263 -15.92 -12.77 -17.60
CA THR A 263 -16.91 -13.82 -17.86
C THR A 263 -16.28 -15.17 -17.65
#